data_71eebe7740d01e466f3b09c0b6e7fe9c
#
_entry.id   71eebe7740d01e466f3b09c0b6e7fe9c
#
_cell.length_a   1.000
_cell.length_b   1.000
_cell.length_c   1.000
_cell.angle_alpha   90.00
_cell.angle_beta   90.00
_cell.angle_gamma   90.00
#
_symmetry.space_group_name_H-M   'P 1'
#
loop_
_entity.id
_entity.type
_entity.pdbx_description
1 polymer ?
#
loop_
_entity_poly.entity_id
_entity_poly.type
_entity_poly.pdbx_seq_one_letter_code
_entity_poly.pdbx_strand_id
1 'polypeptide(L)'
;MIKYQIDWQSFKEKYIKPKKGEFPTGTRVYKGFQGSGKTLSMISDIYQCRTIFPKAIIFSNVKLKNIDYHFIKDSGDLKKALETQNGKDGVLVCIDEAHLFFNKKDGISLDVITCISQQRKDRRKIFFTCQIWEDLDVSLRKQVKEVVTCHRVGRLQINKIIDGESVRFDKQLGTWTGQTIQYNIFKHNERLYNSYDTFQKIINNRDYERNTNTLPIYYSQDRAGKKIVVK
;
A
#
# COMPACT_ATOMS: atom_id res chain seq x y z
N MET A 1 9.12 39.58 -17.07
CA MET A 1 8.02 38.62 -17.33
C MET A 1 8.63 37.24 -17.53
N ILE A 2 8.59 36.39 -16.49
CA ILE A 2 9.18 35.05 -16.53
C ILE A 2 8.17 34.15 -17.26
N LYS A 3 8.50 33.72 -18.48
CA LYS A 3 7.71 32.72 -19.22
C LYS A 3 8.01 31.34 -18.63
N TYR A 4 7.10 30.79 -17.87
CA TYR A 4 7.16 29.39 -17.48
C TYR A 4 6.84 28.53 -18.71
N GLN A 5 7.85 27.91 -19.26
CA GLN A 5 7.68 26.90 -20.31
C GLN A 5 7.49 25.57 -19.61
N ILE A 6 6.23 25.10 -19.53
CA ILE A 6 5.94 23.77 -19.00
C ILE A 6 6.31 22.78 -20.10
N ASP A 7 7.37 22.02 -19.87
CA ASP A 7 7.73 20.88 -20.72
C ASP A 7 6.75 19.72 -20.46
N TRP A 8 5.63 19.79 -21.17
CA TRP A 8 4.56 18.77 -21.10
C TRP A 8 5.03 17.39 -21.54
N GLN A 9 6.09 17.29 -22.31
CA GLN A 9 6.60 16.03 -22.83
C GLN A 9 7.41 15.30 -21.75
N SER A 10 8.32 15.98 -21.08
CA SER A 10 9.05 15.42 -19.95
C SER A 10 8.14 15.19 -18.73
N PHE A 11 7.11 16.01 -18.54
CA PHE A 11 6.09 15.80 -17.53
C PHE A 11 5.26 14.53 -17.80
N LYS A 12 4.83 14.29 -19.05
CA LYS A 12 4.13 13.07 -19.46
C LYS A 12 5.00 11.83 -19.31
N GLU A 13 6.27 11.90 -19.67
CA GLU A 13 7.21 10.78 -19.56
C GLU A 13 7.53 10.44 -18.10
N LYS A 14 7.66 11.45 -17.24
CA LYS A 14 7.97 11.27 -15.82
C LYS A 14 6.78 10.76 -15.00
N TYR A 15 5.53 11.17 -15.31
CA TYR A 15 4.39 11.01 -14.41
C TYR A 15 3.19 10.22 -14.94
N ILE A 16 3.02 10.09 -16.25
CA ILE A 16 1.73 9.63 -16.78
C ILE A 16 1.74 8.21 -17.36
N LYS A 17 2.86 7.70 -17.85
CA LYS A 17 2.86 6.35 -18.44
C LYS A 17 4.18 5.64 -18.22
N PRO A 18 4.18 4.44 -17.59
CA PRO A 18 5.24 3.47 -17.87
C PRO A 18 5.29 3.25 -19.40
N LYS A 19 6.49 3.08 -19.95
CA LYS A 19 6.63 2.71 -21.37
C LYS A 19 5.70 1.55 -21.66
N LYS A 20 4.95 1.64 -22.74
CA LYS A 20 3.91 0.65 -23.09
C LYS A 20 4.54 -0.75 -23.04
N GLY A 21 4.05 -1.62 -22.13
CA GLY A 21 4.57 -2.97 -21.93
C GLY A 21 5.63 -3.16 -20.86
N GLU A 22 6.12 -2.10 -20.19
CA GLU A 22 7.04 -2.25 -19.05
C GLU A 22 6.28 -2.25 -17.73
N PHE A 23 6.64 -3.19 -16.84
CA PHE A 23 6.08 -3.25 -15.50
C PHE A 23 6.50 -1.99 -14.72
N PRO A 24 5.54 -1.27 -14.06
CA PRO A 24 5.83 -0.04 -13.32
C PRO A 24 6.68 -0.35 -12.09
N THR A 25 7.58 0.55 -11.74
CA THR A 25 8.44 0.43 -10.57
C THR A 25 8.23 1.57 -9.59
N GLY A 26 8.65 1.38 -8.36
CA GLY A 26 8.62 2.42 -7.34
C GLY A 26 7.61 2.12 -6.23
N THR A 27 7.77 2.81 -5.11
CA THR A 27 6.92 2.67 -3.93
C THR A 27 5.80 3.70 -3.96
N ARG A 28 4.55 3.24 -3.76
CA ARG A 28 3.35 4.07 -3.61
C ARG A 28 2.74 3.87 -2.24
N VAL A 29 2.47 4.95 -1.53
CA VAL A 29 1.87 4.92 -0.20
C VAL A 29 0.48 5.56 -0.24
N TYR A 30 -0.53 4.83 0.23
CA TYR A 30 -1.89 5.31 0.40
C TYR A 30 -2.06 5.78 1.83
N LYS A 31 -2.28 7.07 2.05
CA LYS A 31 -2.45 7.67 3.37
C LYS A 31 -3.84 8.29 3.54
N GLY A 32 -4.29 8.36 4.79
CA GLY A 32 -5.54 9.00 5.16
C GLY A 32 -6.12 8.41 6.45
N PHE A 33 -7.13 9.04 6.99
CA PHE A 33 -7.78 8.59 8.22
C PHE A 33 -8.46 7.22 8.06
N GLN A 34 -8.83 6.61 9.17
CA GLN A 34 -9.64 5.40 9.15
C GLN A 34 -10.93 5.64 8.34
N GLY A 35 -11.33 4.68 7.51
CA GLY A 35 -12.50 4.81 6.65
C GLY A 35 -12.32 5.69 5.40
N SER A 36 -11.16 6.31 5.16
CA SER A 36 -10.90 7.12 3.96
C SER A 36 -10.75 6.33 2.64
N GLY A 37 -10.81 4.99 2.69
CA GLY A 37 -10.72 4.13 1.51
C GLY A 37 -9.30 3.78 1.05
N LYS A 38 -8.29 3.85 1.94
CA LYS A 38 -6.89 3.49 1.63
C LYS A 38 -6.75 2.08 1.06
N THR A 39 -7.17 1.09 1.86
CA THR A 39 -7.12 -0.33 1.46
C THR A 39 -7.90 -0.57 0.18
N LEU A 40 -9.08 0.02 0.04
CA LEU A 40 -9.91 -0.11 -1.17
C LEU A 40 -9.21 0.47 -2.40
N SER A 41 -8.54 1.63 -2.26
CA SER A 41 -7.77 2.26 -3.33
C SER A 41 -6.57 1.41 -3.74
N MET A 42 -5.84 0.85 -2.76
CA MET A 42 -4.75 -0.09 -3.02
C MET A 42 -5.25 -1.35 -3.75
N ILE A 43 -6.35 -1.93 -3.30
CA ILE A 43 -6.97 -3.11 -3.93
C ILE A 43 -7.39 -2.82 -5.37
N SER A 44 -8.01 -1.66 -5.62
CA SER A 44 -8.36 -1.22 -6.98
C SER A 44 -7.14 -1.20 -7.90
N ASP A 45 -6.01 -0.65 -7.42
CA ASP A 45 -4.78 -0.58 -8.20
C ASP A 45 -4.12 -1.96 -8.37
N ILE A 46 -4.26 -2.89 -7.41
CA ILE A 46 -3.81 -4.30 -7.54
C ILE A 46 -4.55 -4.99 -8.70
N TYR A 47 -5.88 -4.88 -8.74
CA TYR A 47 -6.68 -5.51 -9.81
C TYR A 47 -6.41 -4.89 -11.16
N GLN A 48 -6.22 -3.57 -11.22
CA GLN A 48 -5.81 -2.89 -12.44
C GLN A 48 -4.41 -3.36 -12.89
N CYS A 49 -3.47 -3.49 -11.97
CA CYS A 49 -2.13 -4.02 -12.26
C CYS A 49 -2.21 -5.46 -12.81
N ARG A 50 -3.00 -6.34 -12.19
CA ARG A 50 -3.22 -7.72 -12.70
C ARG A 50 -3.81 -7.75 -14.09
N THR A 51 -4.76 -6.84 -14.39
CA THR A 51 -5.38 -6.75 -15.72
C THR A 51 -4.37 -6.34 -16.79
N ILE A 52 -3.49 -5.39 -16.47
CA ILE A 52 -2.49 -4.88 -17.43
C ILE A 52 -1.29 -5.82 -17.53
N PHE A 53 -0.88 -6.43 -16.42
CA PHE A 53 0.29 -7.31 -16.28
C PHE A 53 -0.13 -8.69 -15.73
N PRO A 54 -0.74 -9.55 -16.55
CA PRO A 54 -1.31 -10.81 -16.08
C PRO A 54 -0.27 -11.81 -15.57
N LYS A 55 0.99 -11.67 -15.95
CA LYS A 55 2.11 -12.53 -15.53
C LYS A 55 2.88 -12.00 -14.31
N ALA A 56 2.53 -10.82 -13.79
CA ALA A 56 3.17 -10.28 -12.62
C ALA A 56 2.94 -11.17 -11.38
N ILE A 57 3.98 -11.39 -10.58
CA ILE A 57 3.85 -12.07 -9.28
C ILE A 57 3.33 -11.06 -8.27
N ILE A 58 2.28 -11.42 -7.54
CA ILE A 58 1.66 -10.55 -6.54
C ILE A 58 1.87 -11.16 -5.15
N PHE A 59 2.36 -10.35 -4.23
CA PHE A 59 2.43 -10.65 -2.80
C PHE A 59 1.52 -9.68 -2.05
N SER A 60 0.75 -10.16 -1.06
CA SER A 60 -0.14 -9.31 -0.27
C SER A 60 -0.36 -9.86 1.13
N ASN A 61 -0.43 -8.99 2.13
CA ASN A 61 -0.90 -9.34 3.47
C ASN A 61 -2.43 -9.19 3.63
N VAL A 62 -3.12 -8.75 2.58
CA VAL A 62 -4.59 -8.74 2.51
C VAL A 62 -5.05 -9.94 1.70
N LYS A 63 -6.09 -10.63 2.19
CA LYS A 63 -6.70 -11.75 1.46
C LYS A 63 -7.46 -11.23 0.24
N LEU A 64 -6.93 -11.55 -0.94
CA LEU A 64 -7.50 -11.20 -2.23
C LEU A 64 -8.36 -12.36 -2.76
N LYS A 65 -9.42 -12.05 -3.51
CA LYS A 65 -10.30 -13.04 -4.13
C LYS A 65 -10.18 -12.93 -5.66
N ASN A 66 -10.33 -14.07 -6.35
CA ASN A 66 -10.37 -14.14 -7.82
C ASN A 66 -9.07 -13.68 -8.55
N ILE A 67 -7.94 -13.66 -7.85
CA ILE A 67 -6.61 -13.49 -8.45
C ILE A 67 -5.59 -14.36 -7.72
N ASP A 68 -4.59 -14.84 -8.42
CA ASP A 68 -3.47 -15.58 -7.84
C ASP A 68 -2.49 -14.61 -7.18
N TYR A 69 -2.13 -14.91 -5.94
CA TYR A 69 -1.16 -14.14 -5.16
C TYR A 69 -0.51 -15.01 -4.06
N HIS A 70 0.61 -14.56 -3.55
CA HIS A 70 1.29 -15.15 -2.39
C HIS A 70 0.94 -14.33 -1.14
N PHE A 71 0.48 -15.01 -0.11
CA PHE A 71 0.10 -14.34 1.14
C PHE A 71 1.33 -14.06 2.01
N ILE A 72 1.46 -12.83 2.50
CA ILE A 72 2.50 -12.39 3.44
C ILE A 72 1.94 -12.49 4.85
N LYS A 73 2.51 -13.37 5.67
CA LYS A 73 2.11 -13.57 7.07
C LYS A 73 3.01 -12.78 8.03
N ASP A 74 4.30 -12.77 7.76
CA ASP A 74 5.32 -12.24 8.65
C ASP A 74 6.44 -11.50 7.91
N SER A 75 7.43 -11.03 8.65
CA SER A 75 8.59 -10.32 8.11
C SER A 75 9.49 -11.21 7.24
N GLY A 76 9.52 -12.52 7.47
CA GLY A 76 10.26 -13.48 6.65
C GLY A 76 9.64 -13.62 5.26
N ASP A 77 8.30 -13.73 5.18
CA ASP A 77 7.58 -13.74 3.92
C ASP A 77 7.73 -12.42 3.17
N LEU A 78 7.71 -11.28 3.90
CA LEU A 78 7.96 -9.97 3.31
C LEU A 78 9.38 -9.90 2.72
N LYS A 79 10.40 -10.40 3.42
CA LYS A 79 11.77 -10.45 2.90
C LYS A 79 11.82 -11.27 1.61
N LYS A 80 11.23 -12.46 1.58
CA LYS A 80 11.13 -13.30 0.37
C LYS A 80 10.41 -12.56 -0.78
N ALA A 81 9.32 -11.85 -0.49
CA ALA A 81 8.60 -11.06 -1.50
C ALA A 81 9.48 -9.95 -2.08
N LEU A 82 10.30 -9.30 -1.23
CA LEU A 82 11.20 -8.23 -1.63
C LEU A 82 12.46 -8.76 -2.37
N GLU A 83 12.84 -10.01 -2.20
CA GLU A 83 13.96 -10.65 -2.90
C GLU A 83 13.53 -11.34 -4.20
N THR A 84 12.23 -11.61 -4.36
CA THR A 84 11.70 -12.31 -5.54
C THR A 84 11.90 -11.47 -6.80
N GLN A 85 12.35 -12.12 -7.87
CA GLN A 85 12.52 -11.54 -9.20
C GLN A 85 11.64 -12.27 -10.22
N ASN A 86 11.07 -11.51 -11.15
CA ASN A 86 10.20 -12.03 -12.21
C ASN A 86 10.53 -11.41 -13.59
N GLY A 87 11.75 -11.03 -13.80
CA GLY A 87 12.24 -10.50 -15.06
C GLY A 87 11.39 -9.33 -15.59
N LYS A 88 10.89 -9.44 -16.82
CA LYS A 88 10.11 -8.38 -17.49
C LYS A 88 8.69 -8.24 -16.94
N ASP A 89 8.14 -9.32 -16.41
CA ASP A 89 6.74 -9.35 -15.95
C ASP A 89 6.54 -8.69 -14.58
N GLY A 90 7.62 -8.50 -13.82
CA GLY A 90 7.66 -7.71 -12.59
C GLY A 90 7.02 -8.37 -11.37
N VAL A 91 7.22 -7.74 -10.22
CA VAL A 91 6.69 -8.17 -8.91
C VAL A 91 5.95 -7.02 -8.25
N LEU A 92 4.73 -7.29 -7.78
CA LEU A 92 3.92 -6.36 -6.99
C LEU A 92 3.87 -6.83 -5.54
N VAL A 93 4.34 -6.00 -4.60
CA VAL A 93 4.28 -6.26 -3.16
C VAL A 93 3.31 -5.28 -2.51
N CYS A 94 2.30 -5.79 -1.82
CA CYS A 94 1.22 -4.99 -1.25
C CYS A 94 1.12 -5.23 0.26
N ILE A 95 1.29 -4.17 1.05
CA ILE A 95 1.27 -4.22 2.51
C ILE A 95 0.23 -3.22 3.03
N ASP A 96 -0.86 -3.75 3.54
CA ASP A 96 -1.83 -2.96 4.29
C ASP A 96 -1.34 -2.76 5.72
N GLU A 97 -1.59 -1.56 6.30
CA GLU A 97 -1.10 -1.15 7.62
C GLU A 97 0.44 -1.30 7.75
N ALA A 98 1.17 -0.65 6.85
CA ALA A 98 2.64 -0.77 6.75
C ALA A 98 3.40 -0.50 8.04
N HIS A 99 2.83 0.27 8.97
CA HIS A 99 3.42 0.54 10.28
C HIS A 99 3.60 -0.72 11.14
N LEU A 100 2.88 -1.82 10.86
CA LEU A 100 3.05 -3.10 11.53
C LEU A 100 4.37 -3.79 11.14
N PHE A 101 4.87 -3.52 9.94
CA PHE A 101 6.12 -4.08 9.42
C PHE A 101 7.29 -3.11 9.49
N PHE A 102 7.00 -1.81 9.38
CA PHE A 102 7.97 -0.72 9.20
C PHE A 102 7.77 0.40 10.22
N ASN A 103 7.68 0.04 11.50
CA ASN A 103 7.47 1.00 12.57
C ASN A 103 8.76 1.78 12.84
N LYS A 104 8.64 3.10 12.99
CA LYS A 104 9.72 4.00 13.36
C LYS A 104 10.45 3.59 14.65
N LYS A 105 9.73 2.99 15.62
CA LYS A 105 10.29 2.61 16.91
C LYS A 105 11.23 1.39 16.84
N ASP A 106 10.90 0.44 15.95
CA ASP A 106 11.65 -0.81 15.82
C ASP A 106 12.76 -0.72 14.78
N GLY A 107 12.75 0.33 13.95
CA GLY A 107 13.60 0.48 12.79
C GLY A 107 13.30 -0.55 11.69
N ILE A 108 13.91 -0.37 10.55
CA ILE A 108 13.84 -1.32 9.43
C ILE A 108 15.21 -1.93 9.22
N SER A 109 15.27 -3.24 8.99
CA SER A 109 16.55 -3.89 8.71
C SER A 109 17.17 -3.31 7.42
N LEU A 110 18.49 -3.21 7.41
CA LEU A 110 19.25 -2.65 6.30
C LEU A 110 18.98 -3.42 5.00
N ASP A 111 18.82 -4.75 5.08
CA ASP A 111 18.50 -5.62 3.94
C ASP A 111 17.19 -5.22 3.27
N VAL A 112 16.14 -4.99 4.08
CA VAL A 112 14.82 -4.59 3.56
C VAL A 112 14.87 -3.23 2.88
N ILE A 113 15.55 -2.24 3.48
CA ILE A 113 15.75 -0.93 2.86
C ILE A 113 16.55 -1.05 1.55
N THR A 114 17.58 -1.89 1.54
CA THR A 114 18.39 -2.15 0.34
C THR A 114 17.53 -2.75 -0.78
N CYS A 115 16.70 -3.75 -0.48
CA CYS A 115 15.76 -4.34 -1.45
C CYS A 115 14.77 -3.30 -1.98
N ILE A 116 14.23 -2.44 -1.11
CA ILE A 116 13.31 -1.38 -1.53
C ILE A 116 14.02 -0.34 -2.41
N SER A 117 15.26 0.02 -2.10
CA SER A 117 16.03 0.98 -2.91
C SER A 117 16.36 0.45 -4.32
N GLN A 118 16.50 -0.86 -4.47
CA GLN A 118 16.81 -1.53 -5.75
C GLN A 118 15.56 -1.88 -6.58
N GLN A 119 14.36 -1.53 -6.12
CA GLN A 119 13.08 -1.87 -6.75
C GLN A 119 13.00 -1.58 -8.26
N ARG A 120 13.74 -0.57 -8.76
CA ARG A 120 13.80 -0.25 -10.19
C ARG A 120 14.56 -1.33 -10.98
N LYS A 121 15.66 -1.84 -10.45
CA LYS A 121 16.46 -2.89 -11.10
C LYS A 121 15.69 -4.20 -11.17
N ASP A 122 14.96 -4.52 -10.09
CA ASP A 122 14.21 -5.76 -9.94
C ASP A 122 12.80 -5.70 -10.54
N ARG A 123 12.45 -4.59 -11.22
CA ARG A 123 11.10 -4.34 -11.75
C ARG A 123 10.02 -4.61 -10.70
N ARG A 124 10.17 -4.00 -9.54
CA ARG A 124 9.27 -4.16 -8.41
C ARG A 124 8.45 -2.90 -8.20
N LYS A 125 7.15 -3.08 -8.04
CA LYS A 125 6.20 -2.06 -7.55
C LYS A 125 5.79 -2.42 -6.14
N ILE A 126 5.79 -1.45 -5.23
CA ILE A 126 5.44 -1.67 -3.83
C ILE A 126 4.29 -0.74 -3.47
N PHE A 127 3.23 -1.30 -2.89
CA PHE A 127 2.08 -0.58 -2.37
C PHE A 127 2.03 -0.71 -0.86
N PHE A 128 1.93 0.41 -0.16
CA PHE A 128 1.74 0.46 1.28
C PHE A 128 0.52 1.27 1.63
N THR A 129 -0.19 0.91 2.69
CA THR A 129 -1.13 1.82 3.34
C THR A 129 -0.59 2.27 4.68
N CYS A 130 -0.89 3.48 5.09
CA CYS A 130 -0.63 4.00 6.42
C CYS A 130 -1.71 5.01 6.84
N GLN A 131 -1.97 5.13 8.13
CA GLN A 131 -2.86 6.16 8.64
C GLN A 131 -2.10 7.46 8.84
N ILE A 132 -0.96 7.39 9.49
CA ILE A 132 -0.11 8.51 9.86
C ILE A 132 1.23 8.36 9.12
N TRP A 133 1.59 9.41 8.36
CA TRP A 133 2.82 9.41 7.57
C TRP A 133 4.07 9.33 8.44
N GLU A 134 4.01 9.97 9.61
CA GLU A 134 5.11 10.07 10.57
C GLU A 134 5.44 8.76 11.28
N ASP A 135 4.51 7.81 11.32
CA ASP A 135 4.70 6.49 11.93
C ASP A 135 5.59 5.57 11.07
N LEU A 136 5.69 5.88 9.77
CA LEU A 136 6.60 5.18 8.88
C LEU A 136 8.05 5.61 9.15
N ASP A 137 8.95 4.66 9.10
CA ASP A 137 10.40 4.92 9.21
C ASP A 137 10.87 5.93 8.16
N VAL A 138 11.81 6.81 8.56
CA VAL A 138 12.34 7.89 7.70
C VAL A 138 13.02 7.33 6.46
N SER A 139 13.74 6.21 6.59
CA SER A 139 14.45 5.57 5.49
C SER A 139 13.47 5.05 4.43
N LEU A 140 12.32 4.49 4.87
CA LEU A 140 11.25 4.08 3.98
C LEU A 140 10.60 5.28 3.27
N ARG A 141 10.30 6.36 4.03
CA ARG A 141 9.68 7.58 3.47
C ARG A 141 10.53 8.18 2.34
N LYS A 142 11.85 8.13 2.45
CA LYS A 142 12.79 8.59 1.41
C LYS A 142 12.75 7.75 0.13
N GLN A 143 12.25 6.52 0.19
CA GLN A 143 12.11 5.63 -0.98
C GLN A 143 10.74 5.70 -1.65
N VAL A 144 9.83 6.51 -1.10
CA VAL A 144 8.48 6.64 -1.64
C VAL A 144 8.47 7.54 -2.86
N LYS A 145 8.03 6.98 -3.99
CA LYS A 145 7.90 7.70 -5.25
C LYS A 145 6.56 8.46 -5.35
N GLU A 146 5.49 7.89 -4.83
CA GLU A 146 4.15 8.45 -4.95
C GLU A 146 3.41 8.34 -3.62
N VAL A 147 2.80 9.45 -3.17
CA VAL A 147 1.94 9.48 -2.00
C VAL A 147 0.52 9.76 -2.46
N VAL A 148 -0.40 8.84 -2.15
CA VAL A 148 -1.81 8.94 -2.47
C VAL A 148 -2.58 9.34 -1.22
N THR A 149 -3.10 10.56 -1.20
CA THR A 149 -4.00 11.01 -0.14
C THR A 149 -5.41 10.58 -0.50
N CYS A 150 -5.97 9.67 0.32
CA CYS A 150 -7.28 9.07 0.08
C CYS A 150 -8.37 9.85 0.81
N HIS A 151 -9.40 10.23 0.07
CA HIS A 151 -10.63 10.83 0.59
C HIS A 151 -11.83 10.09 0.07
N ARG A 152 -12.81 9.88 0.95
CA ARG A 152 -14.07 9.21 0.61
C ARG A 152 -15.24 10.13 0.90
N VAL A 153 -16.12 10.30 -0.08
CA VAL A 153 -17.39 11.02 0.06
C VAL A 153 -18.52 10.07 -0.35
N GLY A 154 -19.21 9.48 0.61
CA GLY A 154 -20.21 8.46 0.36
C GLY A 154 -19.62 7.23 -0.36
N ARG A 155 -20.04 6.99 -1.61
CA ARG A 155 -19.51 5.94 -2.48
C ARG A 155 -18.48 6.46 -3.51
N LEU A 156 -18.07 7.70 -3.42
CA LEU A 156 -17.06 8.29 -4.30
C LEU A 156 -15.71 8.29 -3.60
N GLN A 157 -14.71 7.69 -4.24
CA GLN A 157 -13.31 7.75 -3.82
C GLN A 157 -12.61 8.84 -4.60
N ILE A 158 -11.89 9.70 -3.88
CA ILE A 158 -11.06 10.78 -4.44
C ILE A 158 -9.64 10.58 -3.94
N ASN A 159 -8.74 10.22 -4.82
CA ASN A 159 -7.34 9.98 -4.52
C ASN A 159 -6.50 11.09 -5.15
N LYS A 160 -5.86 11.91 -4.31
CA LYS A 160 -4.87 12.91 -4.73
C LYS A 160 -3.50 12.27 -4.73
N ILE A 161 -2.86 12.16 -5.88
CA ILE A 161 -1.53 11.59 -6.05
C ILE A 161 -0.50 12.70 -6.03
N ILE A 162 0.47 12.59 -5.14
CA ILE A 162 1.52 13.58 -4.86
C ILE A 162 2.87 12.95 -5.17
N ASP A 163 3.79 13.72 -5.73
CA ASP A 163 5.18 13.32 -5.93
C ASP A 163 5.88 13.14 -4.57
N GLY A 164 6.37 11.93 -4.31
CA GLY A 164 7.02 11.57 -3.04
C GLY A 164 8.25 12.41 -2.72
N GLU A 165 9.03 12.80 -3.73
CA GLU A 165 10.21 13.64 -3.57
C GLU A 165 9.86 15.08 -3.13
N SER A 166 8.66 15.55 -3.48
CA SER A 166 8.17 16.89 -3.16
C SER A 166 7.51 17.01 -1.79
N VAL A 167 7.26 15.87 -1.10
CA VAL A 167 6.53 15.85 0.16
C VAL A 167 7.28 16.59 1.25
N ARG A 168 6.64 17.62 1.83
CA ARG A 168 7.16 18.47 2.91
C ARG A 168 6.08 18.69 3.95
N PHE A 169 6.49 18.88 5.20
CA PHE A 169 5.59 19.30 6.25
C PHE A 169 5.34 20.80 6.13
N ASP A 170 4.09 21.16 5.88
CA ASP A 170 3.65 22.54 5.85
C ASP A 170 3.26 22.97 7.28
N LYS A 171 4.06 23.85 7.87
CA LYS A 171 3.85 24.33 9.23
C LYS A 171 2.58 25.20 9.37
N GLN A 172 2.16 25.88 8.30
CA GLN A 172 0.98 26.73 8.31
C GLN A 172 -0.31 25.90 8.27
N LEU A 173 -0.30 24.83 7.46
CA LEU A 173 -1.43 23.93 7.34
C LEU A 173 -1.42 22.79 8.36
N GLY A 174 -0.31 22.62 9.11
CA GLY A 174 -0.14 21.52 10.06
C GLY A 174 -0.18 20.12 9.41
N THR A 175 0.13 20.00 8.12
CA THR A 175 -0.01 18.75 7.37
C THR A 175 1.10 18.56 6.34
N TRP A 176 1.25 17.32 5.87
CA TRP A 176 2.18 16.97 4.81
C TRP A 176 1.56 17.27 3.45
N THR A 177 2.22 18.14 2.69
CA THR A 177 1.81 18.56 1.35
C THR A 177 2.94 18.30 0.35
N GLY A 178 2.62 18.42 -0.93
CA GLY A 178 3.59 18.25 -2.01
C GLY A 178 2.98 18.53 -3.37
N GLN A 179 3.80 18.43 -4.41
CA GLN A 179 3.38 18.66 -5.78
C GLN A 179 2.36 17.59 -6.21
N THR A 180 1.18 18.01 -6.59
CA THR A 180 0.13 17.10 -7.08
C THR A 180 0.46 16.66 -8.50
N ILE A 181 0.51 15.35 -8.73
CA ILE A 181 0.70 14.75 -10.05
C ILE A 181 -0.64 14.63 -10.77
N GLN A 182 -1.62 14.00 -10.09
CA GLN A 182 -2.95 13.76 -10.67
C GLN A 182 -3.98 13.47 -9.58
N TYR A 183 -5.24 13.47 -9.98
CA TYR A 183 -6.36 12.95 -9.20
C TYR A 183 -6.88 11.67 -9.87
N ASN A 184 -7.18 10.66 -9.05
CA ASN A 184 -7.88 9.46 -9.47
C ASN A 184 -9.20 9.41 -8.72
N ILE A 185 -10.31 9.45 -9.47
CA ILE A 185 -11.67 9.48 -8.91
C ILE A 185 -12.43 8.27 -9.44
N PHE A 186 -12.99 7.47 -8.52
CA PHE A 186 -13.80 6.32 -8.91
C PHE A 186 -14.94 6.07 -7.91
N LYS A 187 -15.98 5.41 -8.41
CA LYS A 187 -17.14 5.03 -7.60
C LYS A 187 -16.91 3.63 -7.00
N HIS A 188 -17.17 3.50 -5.72
CA HIS A 188 -17.18 2.20 -5.05
C HIS A 188 -18.32 1.34 -5.63
N ASN A 189 -18.02 0.07 -5.89
CA ASN A 189 -18.98 -0.90 -6.36
C ASN A 189 -18.86 -2.21 -5.56
N GLU A 190 -19.88 -3.04 -5.62
CA GLU A 190 -19.94 -4.31 -4.89
C GLU A 190 -18.83 -5.27 -5.33
N ARG A 191 -18.47 -5.27 -6.61
CA ARG A 191 -17.37 -6.11 -7.12
C ARG A 191 -16.06 -5.79 -6.41
N LEU A 192 -15.77 -4.50 -6.17
CA LEU A 192 -14.56 -4.06 -5.49
C LEU A 192 -14.61 -4.41 -3.99
N TYR A 193 -15.76 -4.25 -3.33
CA TYR A 193 -15.93 -4.67 -1.94
C TYR A 193 -15.80 -6.20 -1.76
N ASN A 194 -16.31 -6.96 -2.72
CA ASN A 194 -16.26 -8.42 -2.69
C ASN A 194 -14.90 -8.99 -3.13
N SER A 195 -13.97 -8.15 -3.57
CA SER A 195 -12.66 -8.60 -4.09
C SER A 195 -11.63 -8.89 -3.00
N TYR A 196 -11.89 -8.53 -1.75
CA TYR A 196 -11.01 -8.79 -0.62
C TYR A 196 -11.80 -8.99 0.68
N ASP A 197 -11.12 -9.41 1.74
CA ASP A 197 -11.73 -9.57 3.06
C ASP A 197 -11.61 -8.26 3.86
N THR A 198 -12.70 -7.51 3.92
CA THR A 198 -12.78 -6.20 4.59
C THR A 198 -12.62 -6.31 6.11
N PHE A 199 -12.91 -7.48 6.69
CA PHE A 199 -12.88 -7.72 8.15
C PHE A 199 -11.62 -8.46 8.61
N GLN A 200 -10.67 -8.69 7.70
CA GLN A 200 -9.41 -9.34 8.06
C GLN A 200 -8.67 -8.48 9.08
N LYS A 201 -8.39 -9.05 10.26
CA LYS A 201 -7.46 -8.45 11.22
C LYS A 201 -6.03 -8.77 10.79
N ILE A 202 -5.23 -7.74 10.56
CA ILE A 202 -3.80 -7.88 10.29
C ILE A 202 -3.10 -7.85 11.65
N ILE A 203 -2.54 -8.97 12.06
CA ILE A 203 -1.85 -9.11 13.35
C ILE A 203 -0.36 -9.26 13.05
N ASN A 204 0.47 -8.46 13.72
CA ASN A 204 1.91 -8.63 13.64
C ASN A 204 2.33 -9.80 14.51
N ASN A 205 2.97 -10.82 13.95
CA ASN A 205 3.42 -12.01 14.68
C ASN A 205 4.44 -11.72 15.80
N ARG A 206 5.07 -10.54 15.81
CA ARG A 206 5.94 -10.12 16.91
C ARG A 206 5.22 -10.03 18.25
N ASP A 207 3.92 -9.77 18.25
CA ASP A 207 3.09 -9.73 19.46
C ASP A 207 2.66 -11.13 19.91
N TYR A 208 2.64 -12.11 19.00
CA TYR A 208 2.34 -13.50 19.32
C TYR A 208 3.45 -14.16 20.15
N GLU A 209 4.71 -13.88 19.86
CA GLU A 209 5.86 -14.43 20.62
C GLU A 209 5.95 -13.84 22.03
N ARG A 210 5.43 -12.63 22.27
CA ARG A 210 5.38 -12.01 23.60
C ARG A 210 4.18 -12.42 24.44
N ASN A 211 3.09 -12.90 23.83
CA ASN A 211 1.81 -13.20 24.47
C ASN A 211 1.38 -14.68 24.29
N THR A 212 2.29 -15.64 24.35
CA THR A 212 1.97 -17.06 24.19
C THR A 212 1.06 -17.65 25.28
N ASN A 213 0.62 -16.87 26.27
CA ASN A 213 -0.23 -17.37 27.36
C ASN A 213 -1.69 -16.91 27.32
N THR A 214 -2.13 -16.10 26.35
CA THR A 214 -3.55 -15.72 26.22
C THR A 214 -4.01 -15.84 24.79
N LEU A 215 -4.60 -16.98 24.45
CA LEU A 215 -5.38 -17.13 23.22
C LEU A 215 -6.54 -16.13 23.25
N PRO A 216 -6.79 -15.38 22.15
CA PRO A 216 -7.94 -14.49 22.09
C PRO A 216 -9.23 -15.31 22.28
N ILE A 217 -10.02 -14.94 23.28
CA ILE A 217 -11.31 -15.55 23.53
C ILE A 217 -12.29 -15.04 22.49
N TYR A 218 -12.75 -15.90 21.59
CA TYR A 218 -13.79 -15.58 20.64
C TYR A 218 -15.17 -15.82 21.26
N TYR A 219 -16.02 -14.80 21.20
CA TYR A 219 -17.42 -14.92 21.57
C TYR A 219 -18.26 -15.04 20.32
N SER A 220 -19.06 -16.08 20.19
CA SER A 220 -20.19 -16.11 19.27
C SER A 220 -21.47 -15.82 20.04
N GLN A 221 -22.45 -15.21 19.39
CA GLN A 221 -23.81 -15.10 19.95
C GLN A 221 -24.64 -16.29 19.48
N ASP A 222 -25.34 -16.92 20.40
CA ASP A 222 -26.37 -17.91 20.04
C ASP A 222 -27.58 -17.20 19.42
N ARG A 223 -28.56 -17.99 18.93
CA ARG A 223 -29.79 -17.45 18.35
C ARG A 223 -30.64 -16.65 19.35
N ALA A 224 -30.34 -16.69 20.64
CA ALA A 224 -30.98 -15.93 21.71
C ALA A 224 -30.17 -14.69 22.13
N GLY A 225 -29.06 -14.39 21.46
CA GLY A 225 -28.21 -13.23 21.75
C GLY A 225 -27.25 -13.42 22.94
N LYS A 226 -27.12 -14.65 23.46
CA LYS A 226 -26.23 -14.95 24.58
C LYS A 226 -24.81 -15.21 24.11
N LYS A 227 -23.82 -14.55 24.72
CA LYS A 227 -22.40 -14.74 24.38
C LYS A 227 -21.93 -16.13 24.79
N ILE A 228 -21.42 -16.91 23.84
CA ILE A 228 -20.81 -18.22 24.06
C ILE A 228 -19.32 -18.11 23.78
N VAL A 229 -18.51 -18.66 24.69
CA VAL A 229 -17.04 -18.78 24.48
C VAL A 229 -16.79 -19.93 23.51
N VAL A 230 -16.21 -19.62 22.36
CA VAL A 230 -15.77 -20.65 21.39
C VAL A 230 -14.30 -20.95 21.72
N LYS A 231 -14.03 -22.20 22.15
CA LYS A 231 -12.67 -22.70 22.38
C LYS A 231 -11.97 -23.04 21.07
#